data_0c1c5a27e973e3f88dbc830675780038
#
_entry.id   0c1c5a27e973e3f88dbc830675780038
#
_cell.length_a   1.000
_cell.length_b   1.000
_cell.length_c   1.000
_cell.angle_alpha   90.00
_cell.angle_beta   90.00
_cell.angle_gamma   90.00
#
_symmetry.space_group_name_H-M   'P 1'
#
loop_
_entity.id
_entity.type
_entity.pdbx_description
1 polymer ?
#
loop_
_entity_poly.entity_id
_entity_poly.type
_entity_poly.pdbx_seq_one_letter_code
_entity_poly.pdbx_strand_id
1 'polypeptide(L)'
;MTQILVPVSYHLRNFNKYAKLDMQAARNGNLTLIGENAVGKTTLANCFFPMLIDGAITTPSFNPAKNTEKVSQSTSARNSSRDTRTFESMLLGWGPGAMKVRTGYSYVLLRSDQRQVVLGLGATRVQDDPRKPTWWFVVISNETQTPIDLQTTDNKGKSLDKLGFKAANAALGDQLHVFERPEDYREFVATRVYGFSDGKVLGRLANAYRLLASPTLTSGNEKFAPILAALKDAQEGIDPMVIRRVADSQRQVNFYRGLLKRIGEGQRRLKADGKVAVIFFDKAL
;
A
#
# COMPACT_ATOMS: atom_id res chain seq x y z
N MET A 1 12.56 -6.74 -16.70
CA MET A 1 11.08 -6.65 -16.72
C MET A 1 10.59 -6.91 -15.30
N THR A 2 9.91 -5.97 -14.69
CA THR A 2 9.36 -6.13 -13.34
C THR A 2 8.21 -7.11 -13.44
N GLN A 3 8.34 -8.26 -12.78
CA GLN A 3 7.30 -9.29 -12.81
C GLN A 3 6.13 -8.86 -11.94
N ILE A 4 4.98 -8.71 -12.57
CA ILE A 4 3.74 -8.37 -11.88
C ILE A 4 3.28 -9.58 -11.09
N LEU A 5 3.24 -9.46 -9.76
CA LEU A 5 2.61 -10.41 -8.86
C LEU A 5 1.11 -10.15 -8.84
N VAL A 6 0.32 -11.17 -9.10
CA VAL A 6 -1.15 -11.10 -9.13
C VAL A 6 -1.72 -11.91 -7.96
N PRO A 7 -2.67 -11.39 -7.19
CA PRO A 7 -3.39 -12.17 -6.19
C PRO A 7 -4.09 -13.37 -6.82
N VAL A 8 -3.91 -14.54 -6.21
CA VAL A 8 -4.54 -15.81 -6.64
C VAL A 8 -5.63 -16.23 -5.67
N SER A 9 -5.31 -16.18 -4.38
CA SER A 9 -6.26 -16.62 -3.35
C SER A 9 -6.04 -15.90 -2.01
N TYR A 10 -7.11 -15.80 -1.27
CA TYR A 10 -7.18 -15.16 0.05
C TYR A 10 -7.69 -16.18 1.07
N HIS A 11 -7.04 -16.26 2.20
CA HIS A 11 -7.26 -17.32 3.19
C HIS A 11 -7.43 -16.75 4.59
N LEU A 12 -8.47 -17.16 5.30
CA LEU A 12 -8.64 -16.96 6.74
C LEU A 12 -8.69 -18.31 7.44
N ARG A 13 -8.06 -18.40 8.59
CA ARG A 13 -8.09 -19.56 9.48
C ARG A 13 -8.38 -19.09 10.89
N ASN A 14 -9.48 -19.55 11.42
CA ASN A 14 -9.94 -19.19 12.75
C ASN A 14 -9.91 -17.69 13.02
N PHE A 15 -10.45 -16.91 12.09
CA PHE A 15 -10.39 -15.45 12.09
C PHE A 15 -11.79 -14.84 11.94
N ASN A 16 -12.19 -13.95 12.84
CA ASN A 16 -13.53 -13.36 12.88
C ASN A 16 -14.62 -14.45 12.93
N LYS A 17 -15.62 -14.38 12.05
CA LYS A 17 -16.70 -15.37 11.94
C LYS A 17 -16.29 -16.66 11.20
N TYR A 18 -15.09 -16.71 10.67
CA TYR A 18 -14.65 -17.78 9.79
C TYR A 18 -13.73 -18.77 10.52
N ALA A 19 -14.17 -20.01 10.66
CA ALA A 19 -13.28 -21.10 11.04
C ALA A 19 -12.26 -21.37 9.92
N LYS A 20 -12.76 -21.42 8.68
CA LYS A 20 -11.96 -21.52 7.45
C LYS A 20 -12.68 -20.75 6.35
N LEU A 21 -11.96 -19.92 5.64
CA LEU A 21 -12.42 -19.25 4.42
C LEU A 21 -11.31 -19.25 3.39
N ASP A 22 -11.63 -19.70 2.19
CA ASP A 22 -10.76 -19.67 1.03
C ASP A 22 -11.51 -18.98 -0.10
N MET A 23 -10.95 -17.91 -0.64
CA MET A 23 -11.51 -17.15 -1.75
C MET A 23 -10.51 -17.13 -2.89
N GLN A 24 -10.97 -17.43 -4.10
CA GLN A 24 -10.16 -17.38 -5.31
C GLN A 24 -10.37 -16.02 -6.00
N ALA A 25 -9.29 -15.38 -6.40
CA ALA A 25 -9.36 -14.22 -7.27
C ALA A 25 -9.56 -14.64 -8.73
N ALA A 26 -10.03 -13.71 -9.55
CA ALA A 26 -10.05 -13.90 -11.00
C ALA A 26 -8.61 -13.96 -11.55
N ARG A 27 -8.45 -14.42 -12.80
CA ARG A 27 -7.12 -14.55 -13.43
C ARG A 27 -6.30 -13.26 -13.44
N ASN A 28 -6.96 -12.11 -13.46
CA ASN A 28 -6.33 -10.79 -13.39
C ASN A 28 -6.10 -10.29 -11.96
N GLY A 29 -6.32 -11.13 -10.93
CA GLY A 29 -6.17 -10.78 -9.52
C GLY A 29 -7.33 -10.03 -8.88
N ASN A 30 -8.39 -9.74 -9.63
CA ASN A 30 -9.53 -9.02 -9.10
C ASN A 30 -10.42 -9.93 -8.22
N LEU A 31 -10.87 -9.37 -7.11
CA LEU A 31 -11.87 -9.98 -6.24
C LEU A 31 -12.94 -8.94 -5.94
N THR A 32 -14.19 -9.25 -6.26
CA THR A 32 -15.33 -8.38 -5.99
C THR A 32 -16.21 -8.97 -4.89
N LEU A 33 -16.43 -8.21 -3.83
CA LEU A 33 -17.31 -8.58 -2.73
C LEU A 33 -18.68 -7.93 -2.94
N ILE A 34 -19.70 -8.74 -3.20
CA ILE A 34 -21.09 -8.30 -3.43
C ILE A 34 -21.96 -8.74 -2.24
N GLY A 35 -22.92 -7.93 -1.86
CA GLY A 35 -23.88 -8.22 -0.81
C GLY A 35 -24.54 -6.95 -0.28
N GLU A 36 -25.53 -7.10 0.57
CA GLU A 36 -26.25 -6.01 1.21
C GLU A 36 -25.38 -5.13 2.11
N ASN A 37 -25.88 -3.98 2.51
CA ASN A 37 -25.17 -3.12 3.45
C ASN A 37 -25.04 -3.81 4.82
N ALA A 38 -23.95 -3.53 5.52
CA ALA A 38 -23.65 -4.05 6.85
C ALA A 38 -23.38 -5.59 6.96
N VAL A 39 -23.39 -6.36 5.87
CA VAL A 39 -23.07 -7.82 5.93
C VAL A 39 -21.60 -8.14 6.22
N GLY A 40 -20.72 -7.14 6.30
CA GLY A 40 -19.32 -7.32 6.69
C GLY A 40 -18.31 -7.33 5.55
N LYS A 41 -18.67 -6.89 4.33
CA LYS A 41 -17.73 -6.79 3.18
C LYS A 41 -16.44 -6.05 3.51
N THR A 42 -16.58 -4.84 4.07
CA THR A 42 -15.44 -4.02 4.48
C THR A 42 -14.60 -4.68 5.59
N THR A 43 -15.26 -5.36 6.52
CA THR A 43 -14.56 -6.10 7.58
C THR A 43 -13.74 -7.24 7.00
N LEU A 44 -14.30 -7.97 6.04
CA LEU A 44 -13.60 -9.07 5.35
C LEU A 44 -12.38 -8.54 4.57
N ALA A 45 -12.54 -7.46 3.81
CA ALA A 45 -11.43 -6.83 3.10
C ALA A 45 -10.31 -6.37 4.06
N ASN A 46 -10.68 -5.80 5.21
CA ASN A 46 -9.74 -5.35 6.23
C ASN A 46 -8.92 -6.49 6.86
N CYS A 47 -9.41 -7.73 6.82
CA CYS A 47 -8.65 -8.87 7.31
C CYS A 47 -7.37 -9.11 6.48
N PHE A 48 -7.33 -8.67 5.23
CA PHE A 48 -6.21 -8.92 4.31
C PHE A 48 -5.31 -7.70 4.09
N PHE A 49 -5.81 -6.52 4.31
CA PHE A 49 -5.09 -5.29 3.99
C PHE A 49 -3.75 -5.13 4.72
N PRO A 50 -3.61 -5.43 6.03
CA PRO A 50 -2.35 -5.23 6.73
C PRO A 50 -1.17 -5.99 6.11
N MET A 51 -1.35 -7.27 5.75
CA MET A 51 -0.26 -8.06 5.20
C MET A 51 0.06 -7.72 3.75
N LEU A 52 -0.92 -7.22 2.99
CA LEU A 52 -0.70 -6.82 1.59
C LEU A 52 0.13 -5.55 1.45
N ILE A 53 0.11 -4.69 2.45
CA ILE A 53 0.75 -3.37 2.32
C ILE A 53 1.92 -3.23 3.27
N ASP A 54 1.71 -2.84 4.52
CA ASP A 54 2.78 -2.40 5.41
C ASP A 54 2.85 -3.14 6.75
N GLY A 55 2.03 -4.15 6.94
CA GLY A 55 1.96 -4.92 8.18
C GLY A 55 1.30 -4.18 9.34
N ALA A 56 0.82 -2.96 9.17
CA ALA A 56 0.23 -2.19 10.27
C ALA A 56 -1.15 -2.71 10.67
N ILE A 57 -1.29 -3.09 11.92
CA ILE A 57 -2.54 -3.61 12.51
C ILE A 57 -3.20 -2.66 13.50
N THR A 58 -2.59 -1.51 13.75
CA THR A 58 -3.06 -0.55 14.77
C THR A 58 -4.37 0.12 14.42
N THR A 59 -4.66 0.25 13.14
CA THR A 59 -5.91 0.86 12.67
C THR A 59 -6.40 0.07 11.46
N PRO A 60 -7.65 -0.44 11.46
CA PRO A 60 -8.23 -1.02 10.26
C PRO A 60 -8.25 0.03 9.14
N SER A 61 -7.68 -0.31 8.01
CA SER A 61 -7.41 0.65 6.93
C SER A 61 -8.66 1.08 6.17
N PHE A 62 -9.75 0.32 6.30
CA PHE A 62 -10.99 0.55 5.57
C PHE A 62 -12.20 0.62 6.51
N ASN A 63 -12.30 1.65 7.33
CA ASN A 63 -13.55 1.91 8.05
C ASN A 63 -14.08 3.32 7.74
N PRO A 64 -14.87 3.48 6.67
CA PRO A 64 -15.46 4.78 6.34
C PRO A 64 -16.49 5.28 7.37
N ALA A 65 -16.95 4.41 8.29
CA ALA A 65 -18.06 4.72 9.19
C ALA A 65 -17.65 5.48 10.46
N LYS A 66 -16.38 5.71 10.74
CA LYS A 66 -15.95 6.50 11.89
C LYS A 66 -14.86 7.49 11.53
N ASN A 67 -15.22 8.76 11.74
CA ASN A 67 -14.25 9.82 11.92
C ASN A 67 -13.23 9.37 12.96
N THR A 68 -11.95 9.46 12.60
CA THR A 68 -10.86 9.49 13.54
C THR A 68 -10.87 10.81 14.31
N GLU A 69 -12.02 11.21 14.84
CA GLU A 69 -12.01 12.13 15.95
C GLU A 69 -11.21 11.44 17.03
N LYS A 70 -10.04 12.02 17.32
CA LYS A 70 -9.25 11.69 18.48
C LYS A 70 -10.23 11.49 19.61
N VAL A 71 -10.38 10.26 20.08
CA VAL A 71 -11.07 9.98 21.30
C VAL A 71 -10.26 10.74 22.34
N SER A 72 -10.68 11.96 22.63
CA SER A 72 -10.19 12.70 23.77
C SER A 72 -10.42 11.76 24.95
N GLN A 73 -9.39 11.60 25.75
CA GLN A 73 -9.39 10.83 26.98
C GLN A 73 -10.45 11.43 27.92
N SER A 74 -11.70 11.15 27.69
CA SER A 74 -12.76 11.40 28.67
C SER A 74 -13.07 10.10 29.36
N THR A 75 -12.95 10.14 30.66
CA THR A 75 -13.12 9.10 31.67
C THR A 75 -14.51 8.45 31.74
N SER A 76 -15.36 8.64 30.75
CA SER A 76 -16.70 8.01 30.63
C SER A 76 -16.78 6.90 29.58
N ALA A 77 -15.64 6.27 29.28
CA ALA A 77 -15.45 5.33 28.17
C ALA A 77 -16.04 3.92 28.37
N ARG A 78 -16.93 3.68 29.32
CA ARG A 78 -17.49 2.32 29.48
C ARG A 78 -18.50 1.90 28.41
N ASN A 79 -19.05 2.84 27.62
CA ASN A 79 -20.07 2.52 26.60
C ASN A 79 -19.69 2.81 25.15
N SER A 80 -18.55 3.45 24.86
CA SER A 80 -18.14 3.79 23.48
C SER A 80 -17.19 2.80 22.83
N SER A 81 -16.65 1.82 23.59
CA SER A 81 -15.65 0.86 23.11
C SER A 81 -16.24 -0.23 22.19
N ARG A 82 -17.55 -0.33 22.08
CA ARG A 82 -18.22 -1.41 21.30
C ARG A 82 -18.13 -1.24 19.79
N ASP A 83 -17.71 -0.09 19.30
CA ASP A 83 -17.83 0.23 17.87
C ASP A 83 -16.50 0.51 17.15
N THR A 84 -15.38 0.49 17.84
CA THR A 84 -14.07 0.63 17.20
C THR A 84 -13.65 -0.73 16.64
N ARG A 85 -13.64 -0.86 15.32
CA ARG A 85 -13.13 -2.05 14.62
C ARG A 85 -11.61 -2.06 14.73
N THR A 86 -11.10 -2.56 15.84
CA THR A 86 -9.68 -2.82 16.05
C THR A 86 -9.31 -4.17 15.45
N PHE A 87 -8.02 -4.41 15.22
CA PHE A 87 -7.55 -5.72 14.80
C PHE A 87 -7.95 -6.81 15.82
N GLU A 88 -7.94 -6.49 17.10
CA GLU A 88 -8.36 -7.41 18.17
C GLU A 88 -9.83 -7.80 18.02
N SER A 89 -10.72 -6.84 17.82
CA SER A 89 -12.13 -7.12 17.61
C SER A 89 -12.39 -7.88 16.30
N MET A 90 -11.58 -7.64 15.27
CA MET A 90 -11.66 -8.40 14.02
C MET A 90 -11.23 -9.85 14.21
N LEU A 91 -10.23 -10.13 15.04
CA LEU A 91 -9.78 -11.49 15.32
C LEU A 91 -10.74 -12.23 16.24
N LEU A 92 -11.05 -11.65 17.41
CA LEU A 92 -11.90 -12.28 18.40
C LEU A 92 -13.39 -12.36 17.96
N GLY A 93 -13.80 -11.45 17.10
CA GLY A 93 -15.19 -11.24 16.72
C GLY A 93 -15.93 -10.33 17.72
N TRP A 94 -17.19 -10.03 17.43
CA TRP A 94 -18.09 -9.24 18.28
C TRP A 94 -19.50 -9.81 18.24
N GLY A 95 -20.25 -9.55 19.29
CA GLY A 95 -21.61 -10.05 19.44
C GLY A 95 -21.66 -11.56 19.72
N PRO A 96 -22.77 -12.23 19.41
CA PRO A 96 -22.91 -13.68 19.59
C PRO A 96 -21.82 -14.42 18.82
N GLY A 97 -21.07 -15.30 19.50
CA GLY A 97 -19.95 -16.06 18.94
C GLY A 97 -18.59 -15.37 19.05
N ALA A 98 -18.47 -14.22 19.70
CA ALA A 98 -17.16 -13.65 20.07
C ALA A 98 -16.40 -14.60 21.00
N MET A 99 -15.09 -14.73 20.78
CA MET A 99 -14.23 -15.65 21.53
C MET A 99 -13.37 -14.86 22.54
N LYS A 100 -13.22 -15.40 23.75
CA LYS A 100 -12.34 -14.80 24.76
C LYS A 100 -10.85 -15.00 24.44
N VAL A 101 -10.53 -16.11 23.78
CA VAL A 101 -9.16 -16.47 23.38
C VAL A 101 -9.22 -16.98 21.96
N ARG A 102 -8.35 -16.46 21.11
CA ARG A 102 -8.28 -16.91 19.72
C ARG A 102 -6.90 -16.75 19.12
N THR A 103 -6.42 -17.81 18.46
CA THR A 103 -5.29 -17.75 17.54
C THR A 103 -5.85 -17.92 16.12
N GLY A 104 -5.51 -17.02 15.23
CA GLY A 104 -5.99 -17.05 13.86
C GLY A 104 -4.98 -16.52 12.86
N TYR A 105 -5.24 -16.78 11.58
CA TYR A 105 -4.38 -16.44 10.47
C TYR A 105 -5.16 -15.76 9.36
N SER A 106 -4.49 -14.82 8.72
CA SER A 106 -4.92 -14.22 7.46
C SER A 106 -3.75 -14.19 6.51
N TYR A 107 -3.90 -14.71 5.28
CA TYR A 107 -2.83 -14.70 4.31
C TYR A 107 -3.36 -14.68 2.87
N VAL A 108 -2.52 -14.22 1.96
CA VAL A 108 -2.82 -14.06 0.53
C VAL A 108 -1.71 -14.72 -0.27
N LEU A 109 -2.09 -15.51 -1.26
CA LEU A 109 -1.18 -16.05 -2.26
C LEU A 109 -1.14 -15.12 -3.47
N LEU A 110 0.03 -14.65 -3.80
CA LEU A 110 0.35 -13.92 -5.02
C LEU A 110 1.16 -14.82 -5.95
N ARG A 111 1.00 -14.65 -7.26
CA ARG A 111 1.74 -15.42 -8.26
C ARG A 111 2.14 -14.56 -9.43
N SER A 112 3.30 -14.86 -9.99
CA SER A 112 3.75 -14.44 -11.32
C SER A 112 4.15 -15.69 -12.11
N ASP A 113 4.62 -15.52 -13.34
CA ASP A 113 5.10 -16.64 -14.17
C ASP A 113 6.32 -17.35 -13.60
N GLN A 114 7.09 -16.70 -12.71
CA GLN A 114 8.37 -17.22 -12.22
C GLN A 114 8.38 -17.50 -10.71
N ARG A 115 7.43 -16.98 -9.93
CA ARG A 115 7.40 -17.18 -8.48
C ARG A 115 6.02 -17.09 -7.88
N GLN A 116 5.88 -17.75 -6.74
CA GLN A 116 4.76 -17.58 -5.82
C GLN A 116 5.23 -16.87 -4.55
N VAL A 117 4.37 -16.04 -3.99
CA VAL A 117 4.62 -15.35 -2.74
C VAL A 117 3.40 -15.46 -1.86
N VAL A 118 3.55 -15.92 -0.63
CA VAL A 118 2.52 -15.82 0.39
C VAL A 118 2.87 -14.68 1.33
N LEU A 119 1.94 -13.76 1.51
CA LEU A 119 2.00 -12.71 2.52
C LEU A 119 0.99 -13.03 3.60
N GLY A 120 1.42 -13.10 4.84
CA GLY A 120 0.53 -13.52 5.90
C GLY A 120 0.81 -12.93 7.26
N LEU A 121 -0.20 -13.08 8.11
CA LEU A 121 -0.21 -12.64 9.50
C LEU A 121 -0.86 -13.72 10.35
N GLY A 122 -0.22 -14.05 11.47
CA GLY A 122 -0.78 -14.84 12.53
C GLY A 122 -0.85 -14.02 13.83
N ALA A 123 -1.87 -14.21 14.61
CA ALA A 123 -2.01 -13.53 15.88
C ALA A 123 -2.76 -14.35 16.91
N THR A 124 -2.35 -14.21 18.16
CA THR A 124 -3.11 -14.67 19.32
C THR A 124 -3.66 -13.47 20.07
N ARG A 125 -4.91 -13.53 20.44
CA ARG A 125 -5.57 -12.55 21.31
C ARG A 125 -6.27 -13.24 22.46
N VAL A 126 -6.15 -12.62 23.61
CA VAL A 126 -6.87 -12.97 24.83
C VAL A 126 -7.59 -11.70 25.27
N GLN A 127 -8.88 -11.82 25.55
CA GLN A 127 -9.68 -10.68 26.00
C GLN A 127 -9.05 -10.10 27.27
N ASP A 128 -8.90 -8.77 27.29
CA ASP A 128 -8.36 -8.02 28.44
C ASP A 128 -6.87 -8.33 28.77
N ASP A 129 -6.15 -9.09 27.96
CA ASP A 129 -4.71 -9.31 28.11
C ASP A 129 -3.92 -8.23 27.31
N PRO A 130 -3.04 -7.46 27.97
CA PRO A 130 -2.20 -6.47 27.30
C PRO A 130 -1.19 -7.10 26.32
N ARG A 131 -0.86 -8.37 26.52
CA ARG A 131 0.03 -9.11 25.61
C ARG A 131 -0.69 -9.38 24.30
N LYS A 132 -0.07 -9.00 23.20
CA LYS A 132 -0.66 -9.10 21.85
C LYS A 132 0.29 -9.81 20.90
N PRO A 133 0.56 -11.13 21.10
CA PRO A 133 1.47 -11.84 20.19
C PRO A 133 0.92 -11.79 18.77
N THR A 134 1.71 -11.20 17.92
CA THR A 134 1.46 -11.10 16.48
C THR A 134 2.76 -11.42 15.77
N TRP A 135 2.66 -12.10 14.66
CA TRP A 135 3.79 -12.39 13.79
C TRP A 135 3.35 -12.25 12.34
N TRP A 136 4.26 -11.82 11.52
CA TRP A 136 4.07 -11.74 10.07
C TRP A 136 4.92 -12.81 9.42
N PHE A 137 4.50 -13.29 8.26
CA PHE A 137 5.29 -14.24 7.53
C PHE A 137 5.22 -13.99 6.03
N VAL A 138 6.31 -14.34 5.36
CA VAL A 138 6.41 -14.32 3.91
C VAL A 138 6.97 -15.67 3.47
N VAL A 139 6.35 -16.28 2.48
CA VAL A 139 6.92 -17.44 1.79
C VAL A 139 7.21 -17.03 0.36
N ILE A 140 8.43 -17.27 -0.12
CA ILE A 140 8.80 -17.00 -1.50
C ILE A 140 9.26 -18.33 -2.11
N SER A 141 8.60 -18.77 -3.17
CA SER A 141 8.95 -19.97 -3.90
C SER A 141 9.05 -19.71 -5.40
N ASN A 142 10.09 -20.23 -6.04
CA ASN A 142 10.25 -20.22 -7.49
C ASN A 142 9.47 -21.38 -8.15
N GLU A 143 8.95 -22.33 -7.37
CA GLU A 143 8.03 -23.35 -7.85
C GLU A 143 6.63 -22.71 -8.05
N THR A 144 6.12 -22.74 -9.28
CA THR A 144 4.84 -22.11 -9.62
C THR A 144 3.72 -23.11 -9.95
N GLN A 145 4.07 -24.38 -10.12
CA GLN A 145 3.10 -25.42 -10.49
C GLN A 145 2.29 -25.92 -9.28
N THR A 146 2.98 -26.11 -8.16
CA THR A 146 2.36 -26.60 -6.93
C THR A 146 2.05 -25.42 -6.01
N PRO A 147 0.78 -25.19 -5.63
CA PRO A 147 0.44 -24.16 -4.65
C PRO A 147 1.16 -24.40 -3.32
N ILE A 148 1.61 -23.31 -2.71
CA ILE A 148 2.21 -23.37 -1.38
C ILE A 148 1.13 -23.77 -0.38
N ASP A 149 1.31 -24.92 0.29
CA ASP A 149 0.43 -25.39 1.36
C ASP A 149 1.02 -25.02 2.72
N LEU A 150 0.28 -24.21 3.47
CA LEU A 150 0.68 -23.73 4.79
C LEU A 150 -0.09 -24.44 5.89
N GLN A 151 0.65 -25.08 6.78
CA GLN A 151 0.09 -25.69 7.98
C GLN A 151 -0.16 -24.63 9.04
N THR A 152 -1.42 -24.30 9.28
CA THR A 152 -1.86 -23.29 10.27
C THR A 152 -2.59 -23.90 11.45
N THR A 153 -2.89 -25.22 11.37
CA THR A 153 -3.58 -25.98 12.40
C THR A 153 -2.82 -27.28 12.69
N ASP A 154 -2.96 -27.78 13.91
CA ASP A 154 -2.49 -29.11 14.29
C ASP A 154 -3.43 -30.22 13.74
N ASN A 155 -3.07 -31.47 13.99
CA ASN A 155 -3.86 -32.66 13.59
C ASN A 155 -5.25 -32.72 14.25
N LYS A 156 -5.49 -31.91 15.29
CA LYS A 156 -6.78 -31.79 15.97
C LYS A 156 -7.60 -30.59 15.48
N GLY A 157 -7.10 -29.87 14.48
CA GLY A 157 -7.73 -28.67 13.93
C GLY A 157 -7.57 -27.39 14.80
N LYS A 158 -6.73 -27.43 15.84
CA LYS A 158 -6.45 -26.26 16.65
C LYS A 158 -5.42 -25.38 15.95
N SER A 159 -5.66 -24.07 15.93
CA SER A 159 -4.71 -23.12 15.35
C SER A 159 -3.37 -23.13 16.09
N LEU A 160 -2.30 -23.22 15.33
CA LEU A 160 -0.93 -23.20 15.83
C LEU A 160 -0.54 -21.79 16.33
N ASP A 161 0.21 -21.71 17.39
CA ASP A 161 0.91 -20.49 17.79
C ASP A 161 2.13 -20.24 16.88
N LYS A 162 2.89 -19.18 17.13
CA LYS A 162 4.07 -18.83 16.30
C LYS A 162 5.11 -19.95 16.23
N LEU A 163 5.41 -20.58 17.35
CA LEU A 163 6.42 -21.66 17.42
C LEU A 163 5.92 -22.91 16.71
N GLY A 164 4.67 -23.30 16.95
CA GLY A 164 4.03 -24.41 16.27
C GLY A 164 3.92 -24.18 14.76
N PHE A 165 3.61 -22.96 14.33
CA PHE A 165 3.58 -22.60 12.90
C PHE A 165 4.97 -22.76 12.25
N LYS A 166 6.02 -22.26 12.88
CA LYS A 166 7.40 -22.43 12.36
C LYS A 166 7.80 -23.90 12.29
N ALA A 167 7.49 -24.67 13.31
CA ALA A 167 7.81 -26.11 13.35
C ALA A 167 7.03 -26.89 12.29
N ALA A 168 5.72 -26.66 12.16
CA ALA A 168 4.89 -27.36 11.19
C ALA A 168 5.25 -27.04 9.73
N ASN A 169 5.82 -25.88 9.46
CA ASN A 169 6.23 -25.42 8.12
C ASN A 169 7.76 -25.47 7.91
N ALA A 170 8.49 -26.20 8.75
CA ALA A 170 9.96 -26.29 8.67
C ALA A 170 10.46 -26.84 7.33
N ALA A 171 9.66 -27.64 6.62
CA ALA A 171 9.97 -28.17 5.28
C ALA A 171 10.14 -27.07 4.22
N LEU A 172 9.59 -25.87 4.44
CA LEU A 172 9.78 -24.73 3.54
C LEU A 172 11.20 -24.12 3.63
N GLY A 173 11.96 -24.44 4.68
CA GLY A 173 13.34 -24.00 4.84
C GLY A 173 13.51 -22.48 4.66
N ASP A 174 14.45 -22.11 3.79
CA ASP A 174 14.78 -20.69 3.49
C ASP A 174 13.68 -19.93 2.74
N GLN A 175 12.63 -20.59 2.29
CA GLN A 175 11.50 -19.93 1.65
C GLN A 175 10.59 -19.23 2.66
N LEU A 176 10.56 -19.68 3.92
CA LEU A 176 9.72 -19.14 4.97
C LEU A 176 10.46 -18.13 5.85
N HIS A 177 10.00 -16.90 5.81
CA HIS A 177 10.49 -15.82 6.67
C HIS A 177 9.41 -15.44 7.66
N VAL A 178 9.74 -15.37 8.97
CA VAL A 178 8.80 -15.01 10.04
C VAL A 178 9.34 -13.83 10.83
N PHE A 179 8.52 -12.81 10.99
CA PHE A 179 8.85 -11.54 11.61
C PHE A 179 8.00 -11.30 12.86
N GLU A 180 8.57 -10.66 13.85
CA GLU A 180 7.89 -10.27 15.11
C GLU A 180 7.51 -8.79 15.11
N ARG A 181 8.18 -7.99 14.29
CA ARG A 181 7.94 -6.55 14.18
C ARG A 181 7.40 -6.21 12.79
N PRO A 182 6.38 -5.35 12.72
CA PRO A 182 5.80 -4.95 11.44
C PRO A 182 6.79 -4.15 10.56
N GLU A 183 7.78 -3.48 11.18
CA GLU A 183 8.82 -2.74 10.46
C GLU A 183 9.71 -3.67 9.65
N ASP A 184 10.15 -4.78 10.26
CA ASP A 184 11.01 -5.78 9.59
C ASP A 184 10.26 -6.48 8.46
N TYR A 185 8.99 -6.81 8.70
CA TYR A 185 8.12 -7.35 7.67
C TYR A 185 7.95 -6.37 6.50
N ARG A 186 7.63 -5.10 6.78
CA ARG A 186 7.44 -4.05 5.78
C ARG A 186 8.69 -3.83 4.95
N GLU A 187 9.88 -3.78 5.59
CA GLU A 187 11.16 -3.66 4.89
C GLU A 187 11.41 -4.83 3.93
N PHE A 188 11.16 -6.06 4.42
CA PHE A 188 11.32 -7.26 3.62
C PHE A 188 10.35 -7.31 2.43
N VAL A 189 9.07 -7.02 2.67
CA VAL A 189 8.04 -7.01 1.61
C VAL A 189 8.32 -5.91 0.60
N ALA A 190 8.68 -4.71 1.04
CA ALA A 190 9.03 -3.61 0.16
C ALA A 190 10.16 -3.99 -0.80
N THR A 191 11.26 -4.52 -0.26
CA THR A 191 12.48 -4.76 -1.04
C THR A 191 12.44 -6.08 -1.81
N ARG A 192 11.97 -7.17 -1.19
CA ARG A 192 12.03 -8.53 -1.77
C ARG A 192 10.79 -8.93 -2.57
N VAL A 193 9.64 -8.36 -2.24
CA VAL A 193 8.38 -8.70 -2.91
C VAL A 193 8.02 -7.65 -3.96
N TYR A 194 7.98 -6.37 -3.58
CA TYR A 194 7.53 -5.29 -4.46
C TYR A 194 8.66 -4.57 -5.21
N GLY A 195 9.93 -4.77 -4.82
CA GLY A 195 11.08 -4.17 -5.50
C GLY A 195 11.25 -2.67 -5.23
N PHE A 196 10.71 -2.17 -4.11
CA PHE A 196 10.95 -0.79 -3.66
C PHE A 196 12.36 -0.66 -3.06
N SER A 197 12.84 0.57 -2.96
CA SER A 197 14.15 0.88 -2.39
C SER A 197 14.24 0.56 -0.89
N ASP A 198 13.16 0.81 -0.17
CA ASP A 198 13.06 0.58 1.28
C ASP A 198 11.60 0.49 1.76
N GLY A 199 11.41 0.12 3.03
CA GLY A 199 10.10 0.01 3.65
C GLY A 199 9.39 1.34 3.88
N LYS A 200 10.10 2.48 3.84
CA LYS A 200 9.49 3.81 4.00
C LYS A 200 8.65 4.18 2.79
N VAL A 201 9.11 3.80 1.58
CA VAL A 201 8.34 3.98 0.34
C VAL A 201 7.00 3.26 0.43
N LEU A 202 7.03 1.97 0.85
CA LEU A 202 5.82 1.18 1.03
C LEU A 202 4.90 1.78 2.11
N GLY A 203 5.46 2.28 3.21
CA GLY A 203 4.70 2.96 4.28
C GLY A 203 4.00 4.23 3.80
N ARG A 204 4.67 5.05 2.98
CA ARG A 204 4.06 6.25 2.37
C ARG A 204 2.92 5.88 1.43
N LEU A 205 3.13 4.88 0.58
CA LEU A 205 2.11 4.37 -0.32
C LEU A 205 0.90 3.84 0.45
N ALA A 206 1.12 3.11 1.54
CA ALA A 206 0.06 2.61 2.43
C ALA A 206 -0.78 3.75 3.01
N ASN A 207 -0.15 4.85 3.43
CA ASN A 207 -0.86 6.02 3.94
C ASN A 207 -1.70 6.69 2.85
N ALA A 208 -1.18 6.79 1.62
CA ALA A 208 -1.96 7.31 0.49
C ALA A 208 -3.20 6.45 0.21
N TYR A 209 -3.06 5.12 0.19
CA TYR A 209 -4.21 4.21 0.03
C TYR A 209 -5.23 4.34 1.15
N ARG A 210 -4.81 4.48 2.41
CA ARG A 210 -5.72 4.69 3.55
C ARG A 210 -6.54 5.96 3.42
N LEU A 211 -5.93 7.04 2.97
CA LEU A 211 -6.62 8.31 2.74
C LEU A 211 -7.61 8.23 1.57
N LEU A 212 -7.23 7.59 0.47
CA LEU A 212 -8.10 7.39 -0.67
C LEU A 212 -9.28 6.46 -0.37
N ALA A 213 -9.07 5.44 0.48
CA ALA A 213 -10.11 4.49 0.88
C ALA A 213 -11.11 5.07 1.88
N SER A 214 -10.86 6.25 2.46
CA SER A 214 -11.72 6.92 3.43
C SER A 214 -12.19 8.28 2.93
N PRO A 215 -13.04 8.36 1.90
CA PRO A 215 -13.48 9.63 1.31
C PRO A 215 -14.29 10.51 2.27
N THR A 216 -14.82 9.93 3.35
CA THR A 216 -15.59 10.65 4.37
C THR A 216 -14.74 11.40 5.40
N LEU A 217 -13.44 11.14 5.47
CA LEU A 217 -12.50 11.93 6.29
C LEU A 217 -12.33 13.37 5.79
N THR A 218 -12.98 13.71 4.70
CA THR A 218 -12.82 14.96 3.96
C THR A 218 -14.01 15.91 4.08
N SER A 219 -14.68 15.99 5.23
CA SER A 219 -15.83 16.90 5.41
C SER A 219 -15.45 18.32 5.85
N GLY A 220 -14.60 19.00 5.11
CA GLY A 220 -14.21 20.40 5.34
C GLY A 220 -13.55 21.00 4.09
N ASN A 221 -13.32 22.31 4.06
CA ASN A 221 -12.70 23.03 2.94
C ASN A 221 -11.22 22.67 2.69
N GLU A 222 -10.57 21.91 3.60
CA GLU A 222 -9.16 21.50 3.51
C GLU A 222 -8.97 20.07 2.93
N LYS A 223 -9.95 19.60 2.17
CA LYS A 223 -10.13 18.19 1.80
C LYS A 223 -9.02 17.59 0.95
N PHE A 224 -8.38 18.38 0.13
CA PHE A 224 -7.38 17.87 -0.82
C PHE A 224 -5.93 17.98 -0.31
N ALA A 225 -5.64 18.84 0.64
CA ALA A 225 -4.28 19.04 1.12
C ALA A 225 -3.62 17.77 1.71
N PRO A 226 -4.29 16.98 2.57
CA PRO A 226 -3.73 15.72 3.09
C PRO A 226 -3.53 14.68 2.00
N ILE A 227 -4.45 14.58 1.04
CA ILE A 227 -4.36 13.64 -0.09
C ILE A 227 -3.20 14.05 -1.01
N LEU A 228 -3.09 15.34 -1.34
CA LEU A 228 -1.99 15.87 -2.13
C LEU A 228 -0.64 15.70 -1.44
N ALA A 229 -0.56 15.92 -0.13
CA ALA A 229 0.64 15.68 0.65
C ALA A 229 1.02 14.18 0.63
N ALA A 230 0.08 13.28 0.88
CA ALA A 230 0.33 11.85 0.84
C ALA A 230 0.72 11.35 -0.57
N LEU A 231 0.13 11.90 -1.63
CA LEU A 231 0.52 11.59 -3.00
C LEU A 231 1.91 12.14 -3.33
N LYS A 232 2.25 13.35 -2.90
CA LYS A 232 3.60 13.91 -3.04
C LYS A 232 4.64 13.09 -2.28
N ASP A 233 4.31 12.68 -1.06
CA ASP A 233 5.19 11.82 -0.25
C ASP A 233 5.34 10.41 -0.84
N ALA A 234 4.32 9.89 -1.53
CA ALA A 234 4.38 8.60 -2.20
C ALA A 234 5.14 8.64 -3.53
N GLN A 235 5.27 9.81 -4.16
CA GLN A 235 6.09 9.97 -5.35
C GLN A 235 7.56 9.95 -4.95
N GLU A 236 8.36 9.14 -5.66
CA GLU A 236 9.81 9.26 -5.57
C GLU A 236 10.21 10.65 -6.05
N GLY A 237 11.02 11.33 -5.26
CA GLY A 237 11.56 12.62 -5.65
C GLY A 237 12.31 12.48 -6.98
N ILE A 238 12.04 13.37 -7.93
CA ILE A 238 12.80 13.41 -9.17
C ILE A 238 14.27 13.63 -8.79
N ASP A 239 15.16 12.80 -9.31
CA ASP A 239 16.59 12.92 -9.07
C ASP A 239 17.05 14.39 -9.31
N PRO A 240 17.69 15.05 -8.31
CA PRO A 240 18.16 16.42 -8.44
C PRO A 240 19.03 16.65 -9.68
N MET A 241 19.75 15.61 -10.15
CA MET A 241 20.53 15.64 -11.39
C MET A 241 19.64 15.82 -12.63
N VAL A 242 18.47 15.15 -12.66
CA VAL A 242 17.50 15.29 -13.75
C VAL A 242 16.92 16.70 -13.74
N ILE A 243 16.56 17.23 -12.57
CA ILE A 243 16.06 18.62 -12.42
C ILE A 243 17.09 19.62 -12.93
N ARG A 244 18.38 19.46 -12.54
CA ARG A 244 19.46 20.31 -13.03
C ARG A 244 19.61 20.25 -14.54
N ARG A 245 19.64 19.04 -15.14
CA ARG A 245 19.75 18.87 -16.61
C ARG A 245 18.60 19.56 -17.34
N VAL A 246 17.36 19.41 -16.84
CA VAL A 246 16.19 20.09 -17.43
C VAL A 246 16.33 21.60 -17.31
N ALA A 247 16.75 22.13 -16.14
CA ALA A 247 16.96 23.55 -15.92
C ALA A 247 18.04 24.13 -16.83
N ASP A 248 19.17 23.41 -17.00
CA ASP A 248 20.26 23.82 -17.87
C ASP A 248 19.84 23.81 -19.35
N SER A 249 19.13 22.76 -19.78
CA SER A 249 18.56 22.70 -21.14
C SER A 249 17.59 23.86 -21.39
N GLN A 250 16.75 24.20 -20.42
CA GLN A 250 15.81 25.33 -20.54
C GLN A 250 16.55 26.67 -20.63
N ARG A 251 17.66 26.85 -19.87
CA ARG A 251 18.52 28.02 -19.98
C ARG A 251 19.13 28.14 -21.36
N GLN A 252 19.64 27.05 -21.92
CA GLN A 252 20.19 27.05 -23.29
C GLN A 252 19.13 27.41 -24.32
N VAL A 253 17.94 26.80 -24.25
CA VAL A 253 16.84 27.14 -25.17
C VAL A 253 16.47 28.61 -25.07
N ASN A 254 16.39 29.19 -23.88
CA ASN A 254 16.08 30.59 -23.69
C ASN A 254 17.22 31.50 -24.23
N PHE A 255 18.48 31.12 -24.05
CA PHE A 255 19.62 31.81 -24.63
C PHE A 255 19.54 31.85 -26.16
N TYR A 256 19.34 30.72 -26.81
CA TYR A 256 19.22 30.63 -28.27
C TYR A 256 17.98 31.38 -28.80
N ARG A 257 16.86 31.33 -28.11
CA ARG A 257 15.71 32.18 -28.45
C ARG A 257 16.00 33.65 -28.41
N GLY A 258 16.72 34.09 -27.37
CA GLY A 258 17.18 35.49 -27.25
C GLY A 258 18.14 35.91 -28.36
N LEU A 259 19.03 34.98 -28.78
CA LEU A 259 19.95 35.22 -29.90
C LEU A 259 19.19 35.33 -31.22
N LEU A 260 18.29 34.40 -31.50
CA LEU A 260 17.45 34.44 -32.69
C LEU A 260 16.60 35.72 -32.79
N LYS A 261 16.05 36.16 -31.66
CA LYS A 261 15.31 37.45 -31.62
C LYS A 261 16.22 38.64 -32.01
N ARG A 262 17.43 38.71 -31.44
CA ARG A 262 18.42 39.76 -31.78
C ARG A 262 18.86 39.70 -33.24
N ILE A 263 19.09 38.52 -33.79
CA ILE A 263 19.43 38.33 -35.21
C ILE A 263 18.25 38.80 -36.07
N GLY A 264 17.02 38.43 -35.76
CA GLY A 264 15.83 38.86 -36.48
C GLY A 264 15.61 40.40 -36.43
N GLU A 265 15.90 41.03 -35.30
CA GLU A 265 15.87 42.49 -35.16
C GLU A 265 16.98 43.18 -35.99
N GLY A 266 18.19 42.61 -35.97
CA GLY A 266 19.31 43.08 -36.81
C GLY A 266 18.99 42.96 -38.30
N GLN A 267 18.42 41.85 -38.74
CA GLN A 267 18.01 41.66 -40.14
C GLN A 267 16.91 42.65 -40.57
N ARG A 268 15.96 42.97 -39.67
CA ARG A 268 14.92 43.98 -39.96
C ARG A 268 15.53 45.38 -40.10
N ARG A 269 16.47 45.78 -39.22
CA ARG A 269 17.18 47.04 -39.30
C ARG A 269 17.98 47.15 -40.60
N LEU A 270 18.77 46.15 -40.95
CA LEU A 270 19.52 46.11 -42.19
C LEU A 270 18.63 46.22 -43.43
N LYS A 271 17.48 45.55 -43.43
CA LYS A 271 16.49 45.68 -44.51
C LYS A 271 15.87 47.07 -44.59
N ALA A 272 15.62 47.70 -43.45
CA ALA A 272 15.09 49.09 -43.41
C ALA A 272 16.13 50.09 -43.91
N ASP A 273 17.36 50.00 -43.39
CA ASP A 273 18.49 50.90 -43.77
C ASP A 273 18.87 50.67 -45.23
N GLY A 274 18.87 49.42 -45.74
CA GLY A 274 19.09 49.13 -47.16
C GLY A 274 18.03 49.70 -48.07
N LYS A 275 16.77 49.69 -47.66
CA LYS A 275 15.69 50.39 -48.45
C LYS A 275 15.88 51.86 -48.50
N VAL A 276 16.31 52.51 -47.39
CA VAL A 276 16.62 53.92 -47.34
C VAL A 276 17.80 54.24 -48.24
N ALA A 277 18.86 53.42 -48.20
CA ALA A 277 20.03 53.62 -49.08
C ALA A 277 19.67 53.51 -50.57
N VAL A 278 18.87 52.53 -50.99
CA VAL A 278 18.38 52.38 -52.37
C VAL A 278 17.57 53.62 -52.78
N ILE A 279 16.66 54.14 -51.96
CA ILE A 279 15.87 55.34 -52.27
C ILE A 279 16.78 56.56 -52.40
N PHE A 280 17.85 56.63 -51.64
CA PHE A 280 18.83 57.74 -51.71
C PHE A 280 19.63 57.71 -53.02
N PHE A 281 20.05 56.55 -53.47
CA PHE A 281 20.78 56.36 -54.73
C PHE A 281 19.88 56.60 -55.96
N ASP A 282 18.61 56.15 -55.92
CA ASP A 282 17.64 56.41 -57.03
C ASP A 282 17.26 57.86 -57.17
N LYS A 283 17.42 58.71 -56.13
CA LYS A 283 17.16 60.16 -56.20
C LYS A 283 18.40 61.02 -56.48
N ALA A 284 19.60 60.42 -56.46
CA ALA A 284 20.86 61.10 -56.72
C ALA A 284 21.38 60.86 -58.16
N LEU A 285 20.72 60.07 -58.95
CA LEU A 285 20.87 59.93 -60.40
C LEU A 285 19.75 60.71 -61.07
#